data_a0535a50b5d98def066eb83522d816b4
#
_entry.id   a0535a50b5d98def066eb83522d816b4
#
_cell.length_a   1.000
_cell.length_b   1.000
_cell.length_c   1.000
_cell.angle_alpha   90.00
_cell.angle_beta   90.00
_cell.angle_gamma   90.00
#
_symmetry.space_group_name_H-M   'P 1'
#
loop_
_entity.id
_entity.type
_entity.pdbx_description
1 polymer ?
#
loop_
_entity_poly.entity_id
_entity_poly.type
_entity_poly.pdbx_seq_one_letter_code
_entity_poly.pdbx_strand_id
1 'polypeptide(L)'
;DGKSETNHCFSLIAIEQQRRQARNVKRTTHKLKSFGASRIISPNSQGDWVEHTSKEDIEAGCQWENARRFSQTSDAPFMQSPLLEAFGYLAQSPATRRVLNGSYIPPPGADICAQKLFRELVMAPSVASAPPMSVVLSAAQQHVRGWKKSKEFTAAGPSGLTFSHFVASTCDPMLASFDATVANIPHATGYSPLRWQAGADVMIPKSVASLRVDKLRTILLLDPEFNQNNKLLGRSLMRQAEKHSQMPAEQHGSRKKHRAVEAALNKVLTQDVWRQKRQAGALYSNDAKSCYDRVVHSFAILCMLLLGCPPGPVISMFTTLQKMQHFIGAAFGVSSTSFKGVDVPFQGLGQGNGAGPAGWAVVSAPIVNMVRAAGYGATFVSAISCAIVSFVCYAFVDDTDLVHTRQGEDISGTDLIPEMQDALDHWEGGLRTSGGALVPSKSHWYLVDFKWKNGSWRYCSIADCPGDISMRDHEGSRVTLARVEVSAARKSLGIMIAGDCNWKAEETRLLRASALWKAQVQAGHLSSADAWYALNHTIMKTVEYPMMATYLSKARCHTLTRPLLNARISAS
;
A
#
# COMPACT_ATOMS: atom_id res chain seq x y z
N ASP A 1 7.80 43.10 22.54
CA ASP A 1 8.64 41.92 22.24
C ASP A 1 8.64 40.85 23.35
N GLY A 2 8.66 41.21 24.65
CA GLY A 2 8.69 40.23 25.74
C GLY A 2 7.50 39.26 25.82
N LYS A 3 6.31 39.64 25.34
CA LYS A 3 5.14 38.74 25.25
C LYS A 3 5.33 37.66 24.18
N SER A 4 6.08 37.93 23.10
CA SER A 4 6.33 36.96 22.01
C SER A 4 7.30 35.86 22.48
N GLU A 5 8.36 36.23 23.20
CA GLU A 5 9.36 35.28 23.76
C GLU A 5 8.74 34.41 24.84
N THR A 6 7.94 34.98 25.74
CA THR A 6 7.24 34.24 26.78
C THR A 6 6.27 33.22 26.19
N ASN A 7 5.49 33.58 25.15
CA ASN A 7 4.62 32.65 24.45
C ASN A 7 5.40 31.54 23.74
N HIS A 8 6.57 31.87 23.19
CA HIS A 8 7.44 30.86 22.57
C HIS A 8 7.98 29.86 23.61
N CYS A 9 8.43 30.32 24.76
CA CYS A 9 8.88 29.47 25.88
C CYS A 9 7.72 28.55 26.36
N PHE A 10 6.53 29.08 26.57
CA PHE A 10 5.38 28.26 26.96
C PHE A 10 5.04 27.20 25.90
N SER A 11 5.15 27.52 24.61
CA SER A 11 4.92 26.54 23.55
C SER A 11 5.97 25.42 23.55
N LEU A 12 7.23 25.72 23.80
CA LEU A 12 8.31 24.73 23.92
C LEU A 12 8.12 23.83 25.14
N ILE A 13 7.73 24.40 26.29
CA ILE A 13 7.43 23.62 27.50
C ILE A 13 6.26 22.67 27.25
N ALA A 14 5.19 23.13 26.62
CA ALA A 14 4.04 22.30 26.28
C ALA A 14 4.41 21.15 25.31
N ILE A 15 5.27 21.41 24.31
CA ILE A 15 5.77 20.40 23.39
C ILE A 15 6.59 19.34 24.15
N GLU A 16 7.48 19.75 25.06
CA GLU A 16 8.29 18.80 25.82
C GLU A 16 7.47 17.99 26.82
N GLN A 17 6.47 18.60 27.45
CA GLN A 17 5.51 17.88 28.29
C GLN A 17 4.75 16.80 27.49
N GLN A 18 4.26 17.12 26.29
CA GLN A 18 3.63 16.15 25.41
C GLN A 18 4.59 15.02 25.00
N ARG A 19 5.85 15.34 24.70
CA ARG A 19 6.89 14.36 24.40
C ARG A 19 7.18 13.44 25.58
N ARG A 20 7.21 13.98 26.79
CA ARG A 20 7.39 13.20 28.03
C ARG A 20 6.22 12.26 28.27
N GLN A 21 4.98 12.75 28.14
CA GLN A 21 3.78 11.93 28.24
C GLN A 21 3.77 10.83 27.19
N ALA A 22 4.08 11.15 25.94
CA ALA A 22 4.17 10.16 24.87
C ALA A 22 5.21 9.07 25.16
N ARG A 23 6.38 9.44 25.74
CA ARG A 23 7.42 8.49 26.17
C ARG A 23 6.92 7.59 27.31
N ASN A 24 6.25 8.13 28.30
CA ASN A 24 5.72 7.36 29.42
C ASN A 24 4.65 6.36 28.95
N VAL A 25 3.68 6.81 28.17
CA VAL A 25 2.65 5.95 27.57
C VAL A 25 3.29 4.85 26.70
N LYS A 26 4.28 5.20 25.88
CA LYS A 26 4.99 4.24 25.05
C LYS A 26 5.74 3.19 25.88
N ARG A 27 6.41 3.57 26.95
CA ARG A 27 7.11 2.63 27.87
C ARG A 27 6.13 1.65 28.53
N THR A 28 4.91 2.10 28.85
CA THR A 28 3.89 1.30 29.51
C THR A 28 3.10 0.41 28.54
N THR A 29 2.87 0.89 27.31
CA THR A 29 1.98 0.22 26.34
C THR A 29 2.71 -0.53 25.24
N HIS A 30 4.00 -0.28 25.02
CA HIS A 30 4.77 -0.95 23.96
C HIS A 30 5.63 -2.09 24.50
N LYS A 31 5.42 -3.29 23.95
CA LYS A 31 6.43 -4.34 23.95
C LYS A 31 7.67 -3.82 23.22
N LEU A 32 8.85 -4.04 23.80
CA LEU A 32 10.12 -3.75 23.15
C LEU A 32 10.14 -4.38 21.75
N LYS A 33 10.23 -3.56 20.72
CA LYS A 33 10.47 -4.05 19.37
C LYS A 33 11.93 -4.46 19.30
N SER A 34 12.19 -5.76 19.15
CA SER A 34 13.52 -6.24 18.81
C SER A 34 13.95 -5.66 17.45
N PHE A 35 15.15 -5.16 17.36
CA PHE A 35 15.74 -4.67 16.12
C PHE A 35 16.26 -5.90 15.36
N GLY A 36 15.53 -6.33 14.32
CA GLY A 36 15.90 -7.48 13.49
C GLY A 36 15.62 -8.85 14.10
N ALA A 37 15.80 -9.88 13.30
CA ALA A 37 15.64 -11.27 13.73
C ALA A 37 16.92 -11.77 14.43
N SER A 38 16.77 -12.32 15.65
CA SER A 38 17.86 -12.99 16.39
C SER A 38 17.84 -14.51 16.20
N ARG A 39 16.80 -15.04 15.58
CA ARG A 39 16.62 -16.43 15.15
C ARG A 39 15.63 -16.50 14.02
N ILE A 40 15.81 -17.43 13.11
CA ILE A 40 14.92 -17.69 11.99
C ILE A 40 14.75 -19.18 11.78
N ILE A 41 13.70 -19.55 11.04
CA ILE A 41 13.54 -20.88 10.46
C ILE A 41 13.66 -20.72 8.95
N SER A 42 14.64 -21.36 8.34
CA SER A 42 14.85 -21.37 6.88
C SER A 42 15.20 -22.79 6.41
N PRO A 43 15.04 -23.09 5.09
CA PRO A 43 15.44 -24.40 4.60
C PRO A 43 16.96 -24.56 4.65
N ASN A 44 17.41 -25.78 5.01
CA ASN A 44 18.79 -26.19 4.90
C ASN A 44 19.10 -26.62 3.44
N SER A 45 20.31 -27.11 3.20
CA SER A 45 20.75 -27.61 1.87
C SER A 45 19.96 -28.82 1.36
N GLN A 46 19.25 -29.52 2.24
CA GLN A 46 18.39 -30.67 1.93
C GLN A 46 16.93 -30.27 1.72
N GLY A 47 16.59 -29.00 1.97
CA GLY A 47 15.22 -28.48 1.86
C GLY A 47 14.41 -28.56 3.15
N ASP A 48 14.96 -29.09 4.24
CA ASP A 48 14.28 -29.18 5.53
C ASP A 48 14.27 -27.82 6.24
N TRP A 49 13.15 -27.47 6.85
CA TRP A 49 12.99 -26.24 7.61
C TRP A 49 13.61 -26.39 9.00
N VAL A 50 14.74 -25.75 9.23
CA VAL A 50 15.49 -25.80 10.50
C VAL A 50 15.62 -24.43 11.14
N GLU A 51 15.75 -24.41 12.47
CA GLU A 51 15.97 -23.17 13.24
C GLU A 51 17.45 -22.81 13.23
N HIS A 52 17.75 -21.56 12.93
CA HIS A 52 19.08 -20.98 12.92
C HIS A 52 19.20 -19.87 13.96
N THR A 53 20.31 -19.87 14.70
CA THR A 53 20.62 -18.90 15.76
C THR A 53 22.01 -18.25 15.60
N SER A 54 22.88 -18.84 14.75
CA SER A 54 24.17 -18.22 14.43
C SER A 54 23.96 -17.02 13.50
N LYS A 55 24.85 -16.06 13.55
CA LYS A 55 24.80 -14.87 12.69
C LYS A 55 24.86 -15.27 11.22
N GLU A 56 25.80 -16.14 10.88
CA GLU A 56 26.11 -16.59 9.51
C GLU A 56 24.92 -17.32 8.88
N ASP A 57 24.29 -18.23 9.62
CA ASP A 57 23.13 -18.99 9.12
C ASP A 57 21.88 -18.10 8.98
N ILE A 58 21.70 -17.14 9.89
CA ILE A 58 20.61 -16.16 9.79
C ILE A 58 20.80 -15.28 8.56
N GLU A 59 21.99 -14.77 8.34
CA GLU A 59 22.31 -13.95 7.17
C GLU A 59 22.11 -14.75 5.88
N ALA A 60 22.61 -15.98 5.80
CA ALA A 60 22.46 -16.86 4.63
C ALA A 60 20.99 -17.20 4.34
N GLY A 61 20.22 -17.58 5.36
CA GLY A 61 18.80 -17.88 5.21
C GLY A 61 17.97 -16.66 4.78
N CYS A 62 18.29 -15.48 5.28
CA CYS A 62 17.65 -14.23 4.86
C CYS A 62 18.05 -13.83 3.43
N GLN A 63 19.32 -13.97 3.04
CA GLN A 63 19.78 -13.72 1.67
C GLN A 63 19.08 -14.64 0.66
N TRP A 64 18.99 -15.93 0.97
CA TRP A 64 18.30 -16.92 0.14
C TRP A 64 16.84 -16.51 -0.11
N GLU A 65 16.09 -16.17 0.95
CA GLU A 65 14.68 -15.77 0.80
C GLU A 65 14.53 -14.45 0.05
N ASN A 66 15.38 -13.45 0.33
CA ASN A 66 15.28 -12.15 -0.32
C ASN A 66 15.68 -12.23 -1.80
N ALA A 67 16.72 -13.00 -2.15
CA ALA A 67 17.08 -13.24 -3.55
C ALA A 67 15.90 -13.89 -4.31
N ARG A 68 15.30 -14.93 -3.73
CA ARG A 68 14.09 -15.57 -4.27
C ARG A 68 12.93 -14.58 -4.41
N ARG A 69 12.71 -13.73 -3.39
CA ARG A 69 11.62 -12.73 -3.36
C ARG A 69 11.77 -11.65 -4.42
N PHE A 70 12.96 -11.13 -4.63
CA PHE A 70 13.23 -10.07 -5.61
C PHE A 70 13.35 -10.60 -7.06
N SER A 71 13.49 -11.91 -7.25
CA SER A 71 13.50 -12.58 -8.56
C SER A 71 12.14 -13.18 -8.97
N GLN A 72 11.09 -13.05 -8.14
CA GLN A 72 9.80 -13.74 -8.33
C GLN A 72 8.93 -13.18 -9.48
N THR A 73 9.43 -12.25 -10.27
CA THR A 73 8.75 -11.64 -11.42
C THR A 73 9.33 -12.05 -12.76
N SER A 74 10.22 -13.03 -12.77
CA SER A 74 10.90 -13.49 -13.98
C SER A 74 9.95 -14.00 -15.06
N ASP A 75 8.77 -14.49 -14.67
CA ASP A 75 7.70 -14.99 -15.54
C ASP A 75 6.69 -13.90 -15.99
N ALA A 76 6.84 -12.67 -15.49
CA ALA A 76 5.95 -11.58 -15.89
C ALA A 76 6.11 -11.22 -17.38
N PRO A 77 5.04 -10.86 -18.12
CA PRO A 77 5.10 -10.55 -19.54
C PRO A 77 6.19 -9.54 -19.94
N PHE A 78 6.42 -8.49 -19.14
CA PHE A 78 7.47 -7.51 -19.40
C PHE A 78 8.91 -8.01 -19.09
N MET A 79 9.03 -9.19 -18.47
CA MET A 79 10.31 -9.85 -18.20
C MET A 79 10.59 -10.99 -19.18
N GLN A 80 9.73 -11.20 -20.17
CA GLN A 80 9.80 -12.25 -21.19
C GLN A 80 9.74 -11.66 -22.60
N SER A 81 10.28 -12.41 -23.58
CA SER A 81 10.08 -12.11 -24.99
C SER A 81 8.57 -12.18 -25.33
N PRO A 82 8.07 -11.30 -26.18
CA PRO A 82 8.78 -10.26 -26.94
C PRO A 82 8.86 -8.90 -26.23
N LEU A 83 8.25 -8.74 -25.05
CA LEU A 83 8.14 -7.44 -24.39
C LEU A 83 9.48 -7.01 -23.74
N LEU A 84 10.23 -7.94 -23.18
CA LEU A 84 11.57 -7.64 -22.67
C LEU A 84 12.51 -7.12 -23.77
N GLU A 85 12.44 -7.69 -24.96
CA GLU A 85 13.23 -7.23 -26.12
C GLU A 85 12.77 -5.83 -26.57
N ALA A 86 11.46 -5.57 -26.55
CA ALA A 86 10.91 -4.29 -26.97
C ALA A 86 11.24 -3.15 -26.01
N PHE A 87 11.21 -3.38 -24.70
CA PHE A 87 11.31 -2.32 -23.67
C PHE A 87 12.62 -2.37 -22.87
N GLY A 88 13.27 -3.52 -22.77
CA GLY A 88 14.37 -3.75 -21.83
C GLY A 88 13.94 -3.60 -20.38
N TYR A 89 14.89 -3.57 -19.47
CA TYR A 89 14.62 -3.42 -18.03
C TYR A 89 14.28 -1.98 -17.60
N LEU A 90 14.58 -0.97 -18.43
CA LEU A 90 14.44 0.45 -18.09
C LEU A 90 13.51 1.22 -19.05
N ALA A 91 12.80 0.54 -19.93
CA ALA A 91 11.88 1.15 -20.89
C ALA A 91 12.46 2.38 -21.66
N GLN A 92 13.76 2.31 -22.02
CA GLN A 92 14.45 3.41 -22.72
C GLN A 92 14.42 3.28 -24.25
N SER A 93 13.73 2.28 -24.79
CA SER A 93 13.65 2.01 -26.22
C SER A 93 12.67 2.96 -26.94
N PRO A 94 12.71 3.03 -28.29
CA PRO A 94 11.70 3.75 -29.07
C PRO A 94 10.27 3.22 -28.88
N ALA A 95 10.09 1.96 -28.49
CA ALA A 95 8.78 1.37 -28.19
C ALA A 95 8.04 2.15 -27.10
N THR A 96 8.74 2.64 -26.08
CA THR A 96 8.19 3.47 -25.01
C THR A 96 7.46 4.70 -25.55
N ARG A 97 8.07 5.45 -26.46
CA ARG A 97 7.40 6.63 -27.07
C ARG A 97 6.17 6.24 -27.87
N ARG A 98 6.25 5.10 -28.58
CA ARG A 98 5.11 4.58 -29.37
C ARG A 98 3.96 4.16 -28.49
N VAL A 99 4.20 3.60 -27.31
CA VAL A 99 3.14 3.29 -26.34
C VAL A 99 2.49 4.60 -25.87
N LEU A 100 3.28 5.55 -25.41
CA LEU A 100 2.77 6.80 -24.84
C LEU A 100 2.00 7.68 -25.84
N ASN A 101 2.31 7.60 -27.13
CA ASN A 101 1.56 8.32 -28.18
C ASN A 101 0.47 7.48 -28.86
N GLY A 102 0.24 6.25 -28.41
CA GLY A 102 -0.79 5.34 -28.95
C GLY A 102 -0.47 4.68 -30.28
N SER A 103 0.75 4.82 -30.80
CA SER A 103 1.16 4.20 -32.09
C SER A 103 1.87 2.86 -31.95
N TYR A 104 1.96 2.31 -30.75
CA TYR A 104 2.60 1.01 -30.52
C TYR A 104 1.69 -0.13 -30.98
N ILE A 105 2.21 -0.97 -31.84
CA ILE A 105 1.57 -2.21 -32.26
C ILE A 105 2.29 -3.35 -31.52
N PRO A 106 1.62 -4.05 -30.60
CA PRO A 106 2.22 -5.20 -29.92
C PRO A 106 2.63 -6.28 -30.92
N PRO A 107 3.82 -6.88 -30.74
CA PRO A 107 4.26 -7.95 -31.62
C PRO A 107 3.39 -9.20 -31.47
N PRO A 108 3.34 -10.06 -32.50
CA PRO A 108 2.71 -11.37 -32.40
C PRO A 108 3.26 -12.17 -31.21
N GLY A 109 2.37 -12.82 -30.45
CA GLY A 109 2.74 -13.58 -29.25
C GLY A 109 2.86 -12.75 -27.96
N ALA A 110 2.70 -11.42 -28.01
CA ALA A 110 2.59 -10.63 -26.80
C ALA A 110 1.38 -11.06 -25.95
N ASP A 111 1.53 -11.05 -24.62
CA ASP A 111 0.46 -11.39 -23.68
C ASP A 111 -0.78 -10.55 -23.93
N ILE A 112 -1.97 -11.17 -23.92
CA ILE A 112 -3.24 -10.51 -24.28
C ILE A 112 -3.64 -9.42 -23.25
N CYS A 113 -3.30 -9.61 -21.97
CA CYS A 113 -3.57 -8.60 -20.94
C CYS A 113 -2.59 -7.42 -21.09
N ALA A 114 -1.33 -7.67 -21.48
CA ALA A 114 -0.40 -6.62 -21.82
C ALA A 114 -0.88 -5.80 -23.02
N GLN A 115 -1.43 -6.46 -24.05
CA GLN A 115 -2.03 -5.76 -25.20
C GLN A 115 -3.19 -4.85 -24.81
N LYS A 116 -4.06 -5.31 -23.89
CA LYS A 116 -5.14 -4.50 -23.33
C LYS A 116 -4.60 -3.32 -22.52
N LEU A 117 -3.57 -3.53 -21.70
CA LEU A 117 -2.94 -2.48 -20.90
C LEU A 117 -2.28 -1.39 -21.75
N PHE A 118 -1.70 -1.71 -22.90
CA PHE A 118 -1.12 -0.67 -23.79
C PHE A 118 -2.14 0.38 -24.23
N ARG A 119 -3.44 0.03 -24.30
CA ARG A 119 -4.50 0.99 -24.61
C ARG A 119 -4.70 2.01 -23.47
N GLU A 120 -4.45 1.61 -22.25
CA GLU A 120 -4.54 2.46 -21.05
C GLU A 120 -3.25 3.25 -20.76
N LEU A 121 -2.18 2.98 -21.51
CA LEU A 121 -0.89 3.65 -21.38
C LEU A 121 -0.67 4.77 -22.41
N VAL A 122 -1.74 5.20 -23.08
CA VAL A 122 -1.69 6.36 -23.99
C VAL A 122 -1.78 7.65 -23.18
N MET A 123 -0.81 8.55 -23.39
CA MET A 123 -0.73 9.82 -22.66
C MET A 123 -1.95 10.69 -22.96
N ALA A 124 -2.63 11.15 -21.93
CA ALA A 124 -3.77 12.02 -22.09
C ALA A 124 -3.37 13.36 -22.76
N PRO A 125 -4.21 13.93 -23.64
CA PRO A 125 -3.92 15.22 -24.29
C PRO A 125 -3.60 16.35 -23.31
N SER A 126 -4.27 16.38 -22.16
CA SER A 126 -4.03 17.36 -21.08
C SER A 126 -2.63 17.24 -20.45
N VAL A 127 -2.02 16.06 -20.48
CA VAL A 127 -0.65 15.83 -20.03
C VAL A 127 0.33 16.14 -21.15
N ALA A 128 0.05 15.66 -22.37
CA ALA A 128 0.93 15.83 -23.52
C ALA A 128 1.15 17.30 -23.92
N SER A 129 0.12 18.16 -23.76
CA SER A 129 0.18 19.59 -24.03
C SER A 129 0.72 20.43 -22.86
N ALA A 130 0.85 19.84 -21.68
CA ALA A 130 1.35 20.55 -20.49
C ALA A 130 2.88 20.65 -20.49
N PRO A 131 3.46 21.66 -19.81
CA PRO A 131 4.88 21.67 -19.52
C PRO A 131 5.28 20.40 -18.75
N PRO A 132 6.46 19.82 -19.03
CA PRO A 132 6.94 18.64 -18.32
C PRO A 132 6.90 18.82 -16.80
N MET A 133 6.57 17.75 -16.08
CA MET A 133 6.57 17.76 -14.63
C MET A 133 7.97 18.11 -14.09
N SER A 134 8.06 19.09 -13.19
CA SER A 134 9.33 19.40 -12.53
C SER A 134 9.48 18.59 -11.25
N VAL A 135 10.61 17.91 -11.13
CA VAL A 135 11.06 17.20 -9.92
C VAL A 135 12.30 17.86 -9.31
N VAL A 136 12.96 18.71 -10.10
CA VAL A 136 14.15 19.45 -9.69
C VAL A 136 13.80 20.47 -8.59
N LEU A 137 14.62 20.57 -7.57
CA LEU A 137 14.51 21.59 -6.52
C LEU A 137 14.89 22.94 -7.12
N SER A 138 13.93 23.85 -7.23
CA SER A 138 14.13 25.17 -7.82
C SER A 138 14.87 26.15 -6.91
N ALA A 139 14.93 25.86 -5.61
CA ALA A 139 15.62 26.69 -4.62
C ALA A 139 16.07 25.88 -3.40
N ALA A 140 17.16 26.30 -2.76
CA ALA A 140 17.67 25.70 -1.53
C ALA A 140 16.61 25.61 -0.41
N GLN A 141 15.68 26.58 -0.34
CA GLN A 141 14.58 26.56 0.64
C GLN A 141 13.65 25.36 0.48
N GLN A 142 13.48 24.80 -0.72
CA GLN A 142 12.69 23.57 -0.91
C GLN A 142 13.42 22.36 -0.31
N HIS A 143 14.72 22.28 -0.50
CA HIS A 143 15.59 21.28 0.11
C HIS A 143 15.50 21.34 1.63
N VAL A 144 15.72 22.51 2.23
CA VAL A 144 15.61 22.77 3.67
C VAL A 144 14.23 22.35 4.20
N ARG A 145 13.12 22.75 3.54
CA ARG A 145 11.76 22.36 3.94
C ARG A 145 11.54 20.85 3.88
N GLY A 146 12.18 20.17 2.94
CA GLY A 146 12.13 18.72 2.81
C GLY A 146 12.75 18.01 4.01
N TRP A 147 13.97 18.41 4.37
CA TRP A 147 14.73 17.79 5.45
C TRP A 147 14.23 18.16 6.85
N LYS A 148 13.82 19.39 7.10
CA LYS A 148 13.22 19.81 8.40
C LYS A 148 11.97 19.00 8.79
N LYS A 149 11.31 18.34 7.84
CA LYS A 149 10.17 17.43 8.10
C LYS A 149 10.60 15.98 8.32
N SER A 150 11.87 15.66 8.14
CA SER A 150 12.41 14.32 8.31
C SER A 150 12.67 14.05 9.79
N LYS A 151 12.41 12.82 10.22
CA LYS A 151 12.73 12.39 11.59
C LYS A 151 14.18 11.96 11.63
N GLU A 152 15.00 12.62 12.40
CA GLU A 152 16.45 12.39 12.50
C GLU A 152 16.81 10.96 12.90
N PHE A 153 16.02 10.34 13.77
CA PHE A 153 16.19 8.95 14.21
C PHE A 153 15.62 7.90 13.25
N THR A 154 15.35 8.27 11.99
CA THR A 154 14.97 7.30 10.98
C THR A 154 16.18 6.45 10.62
N ALA A 155 16.01 5.11 10.61
CA ALA A 155 17.07 4.21 10.20
C ALA A 155 17.47 4.48 8.74
N ALA A 156 18.77 4.45 8.48
CA ALA A 156 19.38 4.70 7.17
C ALA A 156 20.04 3.43 6.63
N GLY A 157 20.30 3.41 5.34
CA GLY A 157 21.09 2.37 4.68
C GLY A 157 22.57 2.39 5.08
N PRO A 158 23.38 1.48 4.54
CA PRO A 158 24.77 1.25 4.97
C PRO A 158 25.77 2.30 4.48
N SER A 159 25.34 3.39 3.86
CA SER A 159 26.23 4.44 3.31
C SER A 159 27.03 5.24 4.35
N GLY A 160 26.75 5.05 5.64
CA GLY A 160 27.35 5.82 6.73
C GLY A 160 26.71 7.19 6.97
N LEU A 161 25.91 7.71 6.03
CA LEU A 161 25.16 8.94 6.21
C LEU A 161 23.79 8.65 6.82
N THR A 162 23.36 9.52 7.73
CA THR A 162 22.07 9.44 8.41
C THR A 162 21.20 10.66 8.11
N PHE A 163 19.92 10.57 8.42
CA PHE A 163 19.00 11.71 8.28
C PHE A 163 19.47 12.94 9.09
N SER A 164 20.14 12.73 10.23
CA SER A 164 20.67 13.82 11.06
C SER A 164 21.72 14.66 10.34
N HIS A 165 22.60 14.05 9.53
CA HIS A 165 23.61 14.79 8.77
C HIS A 165 22.96 15.80 7.82
N PHE A 166 21.95 15.37 7.07
CA PHE A 166 21.23 16.24 6.14
C PHE A 166 20.33 17.28 6.84
N VAL A 167 19.77 16.95 8.01
CA VAL A 167 19.05 17.95 8.81
C VAL A 167 20.02 19.01 9.32
N ALA A 168 21.21 18.63 9.80
CA ALA A 168 22.24 19.55 10.26
C ALA A 168 22.75 20.43 9.12
N SER A 169 22.98 19.91 7.91
CA SER A 169 23.42 20.70 6.75
C SER A 169 22.43 21.81 6.39
N THR A 170 21.14 21.66 6.72
CA THR A 170 20.14 22.72 6.49
C THR A 170 20.30 23.95 7.38
N CYS A 171 21.16 23.89 8.42
CA CYS A 171 21.43 25.02 9.28
C CYS A 171 22.42 26.03 8.66
N ASP A 172 23.20 25.58 7.67
CA ASP A 172 24.12 26.44 6.91
C ASP A 172 23.54 26.67 5.49
N PRO A 173 23.34 27.95 5.08
CA PRO A 173 22.76 28.26 3.77
C PRO A 173 23.60 27.81 2.56
N MET A 174 24.96 27.82 2.72
CA MET A 174 25.87 27.41 1.65
C MET A 174 25.83 25.91 1.47
N LEU A 175 25.92 25.13 2.57
CA LEU A 175 25.77 23.66 2.52
C LEU A 175 24.39 23.25 2.00
N ALA A 176 23.33 23.92 2.44
CA ALA A 176 21.97 23.62 1.95
C ALA A 176 21.83 23.89 0.44
N SER A 177 22.47 24.93 -0.08
CA SER A 177 22.47 25.24 -1.52
C SER A 177 23.29 24.22 -2.31
N PHE A 178 24.45 23.84 -1.80
CA PHE A 178 25.30 22.80 -2.37
C PHE A 178 24.57 21.45 -2.42
N ASP A 179 24.02 20.99 -1.29
CA ASP A 179 23.27 19.73 -1.20
C ASP A 179 22.06 19.73 -2.14
N ALA A 180 21.34 20.85 -2.26
CA ALA A 180 20.22 20.97 -3.21
C ALA A 180 20.68 20.81 -4.66
N THR A 181 21.85 21.38 -5.01
CA THR A 181 22.43 21.26 -6.35
C THR A 181 22.83 19.82 -6.65
N VAL A 182 23.53 19.16 -5.71
CA VAL A 182 23.94 17.75 -5.83
C VAL A 182 22.73 16.84 -5.95
N ALA A 183 21.70 17.02 -5.12
CA ALA A 183 20.46 16.24 -5.16
C ALA A 183 19.69 16.38 -6.50
N ASN A 184 19.90 17.47 -7.24
CA ASN A 184 19.29 17.67 -8.56
C ASN A 184 20.00 16.92 -9.69
N ILE A 185 21.28 16.61 -9.57
CA ILE A 185 22.05 15.92 -10.63
C ILE A 185 21.38 14.61 -11.07
N PRO A 186 21.04 13.67 -10.16
CA PRO A 186 20.34 12.46 -10.54
C PRO A 186 19.01 12.70 -11.26
N HIS A 187 18.27 13.72 -10.84
CA HIS A 187 16.99 14.06 -11.43
C HIS A 187 17.13 14.68 -12.84
N ALA A 188 18.18 15.45 -13.07
CA ALA A 188 18.43 16.07 -14.37
C ALA A 188 19.00 15.10 -15.39
N THR A 189 19.86 14.18 -14.95
CA THR A 189 20.70 13.35 -15.84
C THR A 189 20.31 11.88 -15.89
N GLY A 190 19.54 11.36 -14.91
CA GLY A 190 19.31 9.94 -14.75
C GLY A 190 20.49 9.20 -14.07
N TYR A 191 21.50 9.93 -13.59
CA TYR A 191 22.66 9.36 -12.93
C TYR A 191 22.27 8.62 -11.65
N SER A 192 22.95 7.51 -11.37
CA SER A 192 22.79 6.71 -10.14
C SER A 192 24.09 6.77 -9.34
N PRO A 193 24.16 7.57 -8.26
CA PRO A 193 25.35 7.65 -7.41
C PRO A 193 25.71 6.29 -6.79
N LEU A 194 26.99 5.93 -6.78
CA LEU A 194 27.47 4.65 -6.21
C LEU A 194 27.05 4.48 -4.75
N ARG A 195 27.12 5.55 -3.96
CA ARG A 195 26.70 5.56 -2.55
C ARG A 195 25.24 5.11 -2.37
N TRP A 196 24.36 5.41 -3.34
CA TRP A 196 22.95 5.04 -3.28
C TRP A 196 22.70 3.56 -3.59
N GLN A 197 23.68 2.88 -4.22
CA GLN A 197 23.56 1.50 -4.68
C GLN A 197 23.83 0.47 -3.56
N ALA A 198 23.70 0.85 -2.30
CA ALA A 198 23.79 -0.03 -1.14
C ALA A 198 22.54 0.11 -0.28
N GLY A 199 21.88 -1.00 0.01
CA GLY A 199 20.69 -1.05 0.83
C GLY A 199 20.78 -2.15 1.90
N ALA A 200 20.15 -1.93 3.07
CA ALA A 200 20.08 -2.95 4.11
C ALA A 200 18.65 -3.49 4.23
N ASP A 201 18.50 -4.78 4.06
CA ASP A 201 17.24 -5.52 4.18
C ASP A 201 17.03 -5.94 5.64
N VAL A 202 16.21 -5.20 6.37
CA VAL A 202 15.87 -5.52 7.76
C VAL A 202 14.67 -6.46 7.78
N MET A 203 14.88 -7.67 8.34
CA MET A 203 13.89 -8.71 8.40
C MET A 203 13.03 -8.57 9.66
N ILE A 204 11.74 -8.22 9.50
CA ILE A 204 10.82 -7.96 10.60
C ILE A 204 9.70 -9.02 10.61
N PRO A 205 9.44 -9.70 11.76
CA PRO A 205 8.31 -10.62 11.87
C PRO A 205 6.96 -9.93 11.61
N LYS A 206 6.12 -10.53 10.76
CA LYS A 206 4.73 -10.06 10.55
C LYS A 206 3.84 -10.30 11.77
N SER A 207 4.17 -11.31 12.55
CA SER A 207 3.52 -11.63 13.83
C SER A 207 4.56 -12.09 14.87
N VAL A 208 4.27 -11.91 16.16
CA VAL A 208 5.21 -12.19 17.26
C VAL A 208 5.72 -13.64 17.30
N ALA A 209 4.96 -14.58 16.74
CA ALA A 209 5.26 -16.02 16.77
C ALA A 209 5.91 -16.56 15.49
N SER A 210 6.08 -15.74 14.43
CA SER A 210 6.57 -16.24 13.16
C SER A 210 8.08 -16.08 13.03
N LEU A 211 8.79 -17.21 13.11
CA LEU A 211 10.24 -17.29 12.89
C LEU A 211 10.60 -17.68 11.46
N ARG A 212 9.66 -18.19 10.67
CA ARG A 212 9.90 -18.62 9.29
C ARG A 212 10.30 -17.43 8.42
N VAL A 213 11.39 -17.56 7.68
CA VAL A 213 11.96 -16.50 6.85
C VAL A 213 11.00 -16.02 5.77
N ASP A 214 10.18 -16.91 5.19
CA ASP A 214 9.15 -16.58 4.19
C ASP A 214 7.98 -15.76 4.78
N LYS A 215 7.81 -15.75 6.10
CA LYS A 215 6.80 -14.96 6.84
C LYS A 215 7.36 -13.65 7.40
N LEU A 216 8.64 -13.37 7.20
CA LEU A 216 9.22 -12.09 7.56
C LEU A 216 8.88 -11.02 6.51
N ARG A 217 8.82 -9.77 6.95
CA ARG A 217 8.73 -8.59 6.07
C ARG A 217 10.12 -8.02 5.89
N THR A 218 10.55 -7.85 4.65
CA THR A 218 11.79 -7.17 4.33
C THR A 218 11.54 -5.66 4.28
N ILE A 219 12.22 -4.90 5.12
CA ILE A 219 12.22 -3.44 5.05
C ILE A 219 13.57 -3.00 4.50
N LEU A 220 13.56 -2.42 3.31
CA LEU A 220 14.74 -1.92 2.65
C LEU A 220 15.11 -0.54 3.20
N LEU A 221 16.22 -0.45 3.91
CA LEU A 221 16.82 0.79 4.37
C LEU A 221 17.72 1.33 3.27
N LEU A 222 17.36 2.49 2.75
CA LEU A 222 18.06 3.18 1.68
C LEU A 222 18.95 4.30 2.20
N ASP A 223 19.90 4.74 1.38
CA ASP A 223 20.60 6.02 1.61
C ASP A 223 19.57 7.15 1.82
N PRO A 224 19.75 8.02 2.83
CA PRO A 224 18.78 9.06 3.15
C PRO A 224 18.49 10.01 2.01
N GLU A 225 19.51 10.39 1.23
CA GLU A 225 19.36 11.31 0.12
C GLU A 225 18.59 10.65 -1.04
N PHE A 226 18.92 9.41 -1.39
CA PHE A 226 18.16 8.63 -2.36
C PHE A 226 16.69 8.50 -1.96
N ASN A 227 16.45 8.17 -0.68
CA ASN A 227 15.08 8.04 -0.18
C ASN A 227 14.32 9.37 -0.20
N GLN A 228 15.00 10.49 0.10
CA GLN A 228 14.40 11.83 0.04
C GLN A 228 14.10 12.25 -1.41
N ASN A 229 14.98 11.97 -2.36
CA ASN A 229 14.75 12.20 -3.79
C ASN A 229 13.56 11.39 -4.31
N ASN A 230 13.48 10.11 -3.94
CA ASN A 230 12.33 9.26 -4.29
C ASN A 230 11.03 9.79 -3.68
N LYS A 231 11.07 10.29 -2.45
CA LYS A 231 9.90 10.90 -1.80
C LYS A 231 9.46 12.18 -2.50
N LEU A 232 10.40 12.96 -3.03
CA LEU A 232 10.10 14.14 -3.86
C LEU A 232 9.46 13.72 -5.19
N LEU A 233 10.03 12.72 -5.87
CA LEU A 233 9.48 12.14 -7.09
C LEU A 233 8.04 11.64 -6.88
N GLY A 234 7.82 10.79 -5.87
CA GLY A 234 6.48 10.26 -5.57
C GLY A 234 5.44 11.34 -5.29
N ARG A 235 5.80 12.39 -4.53
CA ARG A 235 4.92 13.53 -4.28
C ARG A 235 4.62 14.34 -5.54
N SER A 236 5.58 14.46 -6.45
CA SER A 236 5.41 15.17 -7.72
C SER A 236 4.53 14.38 -8.68
N LEU A 237 4.72 13.05 -8.77
CA LEU A 237 3.84 12.15 -9.53
C LEU A 237 2.38 12.27 -9.06
N MET A 238 2.12 12.18 -7.76
CA MET A 238 0.76 12.27 -7.23
C MET A 238 0.14 13.66 -7.50
N ARG A 239 0.91 14.75 -7.37
CA ARG A 239 0.41 16.10 -7.73
C ARG A 239 0.06 16.21 -9.20
N GLN A 240 0.89 15.64 -10.07
CA GLN A 240 0.67 15.66 -11.52
C GLN A 240 -0.58 14.82 -11.88
N ALA A 241 -0.69 13.62 -11.31
CA ALA A 241 -1.85 12.76 -11.52
C ALA A 241 -3.17 13.42 -11.09
N GLU A 242 -3.18 14.11 -9.93
CA GLU A 242 -4.36 14.85 -9.46
C GLU A 242 -4.66 16.06 -10.37
N LYS A 243 -3.63 16.84 -10.76
CA LYS A 243 -3.78 18.03 -11.61
C LYS A 243 -4.43 17.69 -12.95
N HIS A 244 -4.13 16.55 -13.52
CA HIS A 244 -4.61 16.11 -14.82
C HIS A 244 -5.71 15.04 -14.75
N SER A 245 -6.26 14.77 -13.56
CA SER A 245 -7.32 13.76 -13.32
C SER A 245 -6.95 12.38 -13.87
N GLN A 246 -5.66 11.98 -13.73
CA GLN A 246 -5.14 10.71 -14.23
C GLN A 246 -5.20 9.60 -13.18
N MET A 247 -5.62 9.91 -11.97
CA MET A 247 -5.78 8.90 -10.91
C MET A 247 -7.23 8.43 -10.86
N PRO A 248 -7.50 7.12 -10.93
CA PRO A 248 -8.84 6.58 -10.73
C PRO A 248 -9.42 7.03 -9.39
N ALA A 249 -10.70 7.36 -9.36
CA ALA A 249 -11.40 7.80 -8.15
C ALA A 249 -11.37 6.73 -7.04
N GLU A 250 -11.28 5.47 -7.43
CA GLU A 250 -11.23 4.30 -6.57
C GLU A 250 -9.97 4.18 -5.73
N GLN A 251 -8.81 4.65 -6.26
CA GLN A 251 -7.55 4.58 -5.52
C GLN A 251 -7.45 5.71 -4.50
N HIS A 252 -7.62 5.40 -3.23
CA HIS A 252 -7.48 6.34 -2.11
C HIS A 252 -6.06 6.41 -1.55
N GLY A 253 -5.25 5.38 -1.81
CA GLY A 253 -3.88 5.30 -1.32
C GLY A 253 -2.94 6.34 -1.92
N SER A 254 -2.02 6.88 -1.11
CA SER A 254 -1.01 7.88 -1.50
C SER A 254 -1.55 9.25 -1.94
N ARG A 255 -2.85 9.47 -1.93
CA ARG A 255 -3.51 10.71 -2.33
C ARG A 255 -3.74 11.64 -1.14
N LYS A 256 -3.50 12.94 -1.36
CA LYS A 256 -3.75 13.97 -0.33
C LYS A 256 -5.24 14.12 -0.10
N LYS A 257 -5.66 14.18 1.16
CA LYS A 257 -7.06 14.29 1.61
C LYS A 257 -7.91 13.02 1.37
N HIS A 258 -7.34 11.93 0.90
CA HIS A 258 -8.01 10.64 0.82
C HIS A 258 -7.58 9.73 1.98
N ARG A 259 -8.51 9.02 2.57
CA ARG A 259 -8.29 8.16 3.73
C ARG A 259 -8.84 6.76 3.49
N ALA A 260 -8.23 5.76 4.12
CA ALA A 260 -8.67 4.37 3.99
C ALA A 260 -10.12 4.16 4.44
N VAL A 261 -10.56 4.90 5.46
CA VAL A 261 -11.95 4.82 5.93
C VAL A 261 -12.96 5.33 4.90
N GLU A 262 -12.57 6.20 3.98
CA GLU A 262 -13.45 6.68 2.89
C GLU A 262 -13.67 5.58 1.84
N ALA A 263 -12.62 4.81 1.50
CA ALA A 263 -12.77 3.62 0.65
C ALA A 263 -13.68 2.57 1.32
N ALA A 264 -13.53 2.34 2.63
CA ALA A 264 -14.40 1.47 3.40
C ALA A 264 -15.85 1.98 3.44
N LEU A 265 -16.06 3.30 3.59
CA LEU A 265 -17.38 3.94 3.55
C LEU A 265 -18.05 3.73 2.19
N ASN A 266 -17.34 3.97 1.08
CA ASN A 266 -17.89 3.77 -0.26
C ASN A 266 -18.33 2.31 -0.48
N LYS A 267 -17.55 1.34 0.02
CA LYS A 267 -17.93 -0.08 0.00
C LYS A 267 -19.23 -0.34 0.77
N VAL A 268 -19.35 0.20 1.98
CA VAL A 268 -20.57 0.04 2.81
C VAL A 268 -21.76 0.71 2.16
N LEU A 269 -21.60 1.92 1.61
CA LEU A 269 -22.68 2.63 0.90
C LEU A 269 -23.15 1.84 -0.32
N THR A 270 -22.24 1.20 -1.05
CA THR A 270 -22.61 0.31 -2.16
C THR A 270 -23.48 -0.85 -1.71
N GLN A 271 -23.07 -1.54 -0.65
CA GLN A 271 -23.86 -2.64 -0.07
C GLN A 271 -25.22 -2.15 0.44
N ASP A 272 -25.29 -0.94 1.01
CA ASP A 272 -26.55 -0.36 1.46
C ASP A 272 -27.48 -0.01 0.30
N VAL A 273 -26.96 0.51 -0.80
CA VAL A 273 -27.74 0.75 -2.03
C VAL A 273 -28.29 -0.55 -2.60
N TRP A 274 -27.47 -1.61 -2.67
CA TRP A 274 -27.95 -2.92 -3.09
C TRP A 274 -29.09 -3.42 -2.19
N ARG A 275 -28.93 -3.31 -0.89
CA ARG A 275 -29.95 -3.67 0.08
C ARG A 275 -31.26 -2.88 -0.11
N GLN A 276 -31.15 -1.57 -0.34
CA GLN A 276 -32.34 -0.71 -0.52
C GLN A 276 -33.05 -1.03 -1.85
N LYS A 277 -32.32 -1.23 -2.91
CA LYS A 277 -32.85 -1.53 -4.25
C LYS A 277 -33.18 -3.00 -4.49
N ARG A 278 -32.80 -3.90 -3.57
CA ARG A 278 -32.85 -5.35 -3.76
C ARG A 278 -32.10 -5.80 -5.01
N GLN A 279 -31.01 -5.13 -5.30
CA GLN A 279 -30.19 -5.35 -6.47
C GLN A 279 -29.10 -6.38 -6.16
N ALA A 280 -28.91 -7.35 -7.03
CA ALA A 280 -27.80 -8.28 -6.93
C ALA A 280 -26.46 -7.57 -7.18
N GLY A 281 -25.42 -7.97 -6.44
CA GLY A 281 -24.08 -7.43 -6.58
C GLY A 281 -23.01 -8.39 -6.08
N ALA A 282 -21.87 -8.40 -6.73
CA ALA A 282 -20.72 -9.21 -6.34
C ALA A 282 -19.55 -8.32 -5.87
N LEU A 283 -18.85 -8.77 -4.85
CA LEU A 283 -17.69 -8.09 -4.30
C LEU A 283 -16.59 -9.12 -4.02
N TYR A 284 -15.42 -8.84 -4.53
CA TYR A 284 -14.24 -9.67 -4.39
C TYR A 284 -13.12 -8.91 -3.69
N SER A 285 -12.68 -9.43 -2.55
CA SER A 285 -11.55 -8.89 -1.78
C SER A 285 -10.30 -9.68 -2.09
N ASN A 286 -9.27 -9.01 -2.57
CA ASN A 286 -8.02 -9.63 -2.97
C ASN A 286 -6.82 -9.15 -2.14
N ASP A 287 -5.87 -10.05 -1.89
CA ASP A 287 -4.58 -9.77 -1.23
C ASP A 287 -3.47 -9.91 -2.27
N ALA A 288 -2.77 -8.82 -2.56
CA ALA A 288 -1.65 -8.83 -3.48
C ALA A 288 -0.40 -9.39 -2.80
N LYS A 289 0.24 -10.39 -3.43
CA LYS A 289 1.47 -11.00 -2.91
C LYS A 289 2.65 -10.07 -3.06
N SER A 290 3.19 -9.58 -1.92
CA SER A 290 4.43 -8.78 -1.91
C SER A 290 4.42 -7.63 -2.93
N CYS A 291 3.35 -6.85 -3.00
CA CYS A 291 3.05 -5.92 -4.09
C CYS A 291 4.23 -5.01 -4.45
N TYR A 292 4.93 -4.44 -3.46
CA TYR A 292 6.09 -3.59 -3.71
C TYR A 292 7.30 -4.33 -4.27
N ASP A 293 7.49 -5.60 -3.90
CA ASP A 293 8.65 -6.40 -4.29
C ASP A 293 8.48 -7.05 -5.67
N ARG A 294 7.29 -6.94 -6.26
CA ARG A 294 6.94 -7.58 -7.54
C ARG A 294 6.78 -6.62 -8.72
N VAL A 295 6.80 -5.31 -8.49
CA VAL A 295 6.60 -4.32 -9.57
C VAL A 295 7.73 -4.41 -10.60
N VAL A 296 7.41 -4.75 -11.85
CA VAL A 296 8.36 -4.75 -12.94
C VAL A 296 8.74 -3.32 -13.31
N HIS A 297 10.03 -3.03 -13.34
CA HIS A 297 10.56 -1.68 -13.49
C HIS A 297 10.18 -1.04 -14.82
N SER A 298 10.28 -1.76 -15.95
CA SER A 298 9.93 -1.22 -17.27
C SER A 298 8.46 -0.81 -17.35
N PHE A 299 7.54 -1.60 -16.77
CA PHE A 299 6.12 -1.23 -16.69
C PHE A 299 5.88 -0.02 -15.78
N ALA A 300 6.52 0.02 -14.60
CA ALA A 300 6.41 1.17 -13.70
C ALA A 300 6.94 2.47 -14.34
N ILE A 301 8.03 2.38 -15.10
CA ILE A 301 8.58 3.51 -15.85
C ILE A 301 7.56 4.03 -16.88
N LEU A 302 6.95 3.15 -17.66
CA LEU A 302 5.88 3.53 -18.59
C LEU A 302 4.75 4.28 -17.89
N CYS A 303 4.27 3.76 -16.76
CA CYS A 303 3.22 4.40 -15.98
C CYS A 303 3.62 5.78 -15.42
N MET A 304 4.88 5.96 -15.02
CA MET A 304 5.37 7.26 -14.53
C MET A 304 5.54 8.27 -15.68
N LEU A 305 6.07 7.82 -16.82
CA LEU A 305 6.20 8.66 -18.03
C LEU A 305 4.83 9.08 -18.59
N LEU A 306 3.82 8.22 -18.48
CA LEU A 306 2.43 8.50 -18.84
C LEU A 306 1.88 9.78 -18.17
N LEU A 307 2.35 10.09 -16.97
CA LEU A 307 1.99 11.29 -16.21
C LEU A 307 2.82 12.53 -16.60
N GLY A 308 3.63 12.45 -17.64
CA GLY A 308 4.52 13.55 -18.05
C GLY A 308 5.76 13.71 -17.17
N CYS A 309 6.13 12.67 -16.41
CA CYS A 309 7.38 12.67 -15.65
C CYS A 309 8.58 12.68 -16.61
N PRO A 310 9.58 13.56 -16.41
CA PRO A 310 10.80 13.51 -17.21
C PRO A 310 11.56 12.20 -16.96
N PRO A 311 12.31 11.68 -17.96
CA PRO A 311 13.01 10.40 -17.81
C PRO A 311 14.05 10.37 -16.69
N GLY A 312 14.78 11.47 -16.46
CA GLY A 312 15.90 11.54 -15.53
C GLY A 312 15.58 10.98 -14.13
N PRO A 313 14.60 11.52 -13.39
CA PRO A 313 14.27 11.04 -12.04
C PRO A 313 13.89 9.55 -12.01
N VAL A 314 13.15 9.10 -13.02
CA VAL A 314 12.67 7.71 -13.11
C VAL A 314 13.83 6.77 -13.39
N ILE A 315 14.68 7.10 -14.36
CA ILE A 315 15.86 6.31 -14.71
C ILE A 315 16.86 6.25 -13.56
N SER A 316 17.11 7.39 -12.87
CA SER A 316 17.96 7.41 -11.69
C SER A 316 17.47 6.46 -10.60
N MET A 317 16.17 6.51 -10.28
CA MET A 317 15.57 5.65 -9.26
C MET A 317 15.70 4.16 -9.61
N PHE A 318 15.25 3.77 -10.81
CA PHE A 318 15.24 2.35 -11.18
C PHE A 318 16.63 1.80 -11.48
N THR A 319 17.54 2.59 -12.06
CA THR A 319 18.95 2.18 -12.21
C THR A 319 19.59 1.94 -10.85
N THR A 320 19.31 2.77 -9.86
CA THR A 320 19.82 2.59 -8.49
C THR A 320 19.29 1.30 -7.88
N LEU A 321 17.97 1.02 -8.00
CA LEU A 321 17.37 -0.22 -7.49
C LEU A 321 17.93 -1.47 -8.20
N GLN A 322 18.13 -1.43 -9.52
CA GLN A 322 18.68 -2.55 -10.29
C GLN A 322 20.17 -2.84 -10.00
N LYS A 323 20.93 -1.80 -9.66
CA LYS A 323 22.36 -1.94 -9.31
C LYS A 323 22.60 -2.14 -7.82
N MET A 324 21.54 -2.16 -7.01
CA MET A 324 21.67 -2.20 -5.56
C MET A 324 22.32 -3.47 -5.06
N GLN A 325 23.29 -3.29 -4.18
CA GLN A 325 23.86 -4.34 -3.34
C GLN A 325 23.05 -4.40 -2.05
N HIS A 326 22.44 -5.54 -1.78
CA HIS A 326 21.60 -5.78 -0.62
C HIS A 326 22.43 -6.41 0.50
N PHE A 327 22.37 -5.81 1.67
CA PHE A 327 22.96 -6.33 2.90
C PHE A 327 21.85 -6.77 3.85
N ILE A 328 22.07 -7.81 4.63
CA ILE A 328 21.07 -8.26 5.61
C ILE A 328 21.21 -7.50 6.92
N GLY A 329 20.13 -6.90 7.38
CA GLY A 329 20.02 -6.30 8.71
C GLY A 329 19.35 -7.27 9.70
N ALA A 330 20.12 -7.85 10.62
CA ALA A 330 19.66 -8.77 11.66
C ALA A 330 19.93 -8.20 13.06
N ALA A 331 19.60 -8.95 14.11
CA ALA A 331 19.89 -8.54 15.49
C ALA A 331 21.39 -8.35 15.78
N PHE A 332 22.25 -8.91 14.95
CA PHE A 332 23.71 -8.84 15.04
C PHE A 332 24.32 -7.65 14.24
N GLY A 333 23.48 -6.78 13.70
CA GLY A 333 23.90 -5.66 12.84
C GLY A 333 23.67 -5.92 11.35
N VAL A 334 24.40 -5.21 10.51
CA VAL A 334 24.38 -5.35 9.05
C VAL A 334 25.43 -6.38 8.63
N SER A 335 25.10 -7.26 7.68
CA SER A 335 26.02 -8.28 7.19
C SER A 335 27.25 -7.67 6.51
N SER A 336 28.37 -8.39 6.54
CA SER A 336 29.59 -8.03 5.82
C SER A 336 29.51 -8.41 4.32
N THR A 337 28.67 -9.37 3.97
CA THR A 337 28.45 -9.83 2.59
C THR A 337 27.18 -9.21 2.03
N SER A 338 27.19 -8.95 0.73
CA SER A 338 26.05 -8.44 -0.03
C SER A 338 25.63 -9.40 -1.13
N PHE A 339 24.41 -9.26 -1.62
CA PHE A 339 23.87 -9.98 -2.77
C PHE A 339 23.13 -9.02 -3.72
N LYS A 340 22.99 -9.39 -4.97
CA LYS A 340 22.28 -8.64 -6.02
C LYS A 340 21.81 -9.61 -7.11
N GLY A 341 20.94 -9.15 -8.00
CA GLY A 341 20.65 -9.85 -9.26
C GLY A 341 21.91 -9.90 -10.13
N VAL A 342 22.26 -11.08 -10.65
CA VAL A 342 23.49 -11.26 -11.46
C VAL A 342 23.15 -11.06 -12.93
N ASP A 343 22.40 -11.99 -13.53
CA ASP A 343 22.03 -11.96 -14.95
C ASP A 343 20.76 -11.14 -15.19
N VAL A 344 19.81 -11.20 -14.26
CA VAL A 344 18.56 -10.45 -14.28
C VAL A 344 18.54 -9.52 -13.08
N PRO A 345 18.34 -8.21 -13.28
CA PRO A 345 18.27 -7.27 -12.17
C PRO A 345 17.05 -7.54 -11.32
N PHE A 346 17.20 -7.42 -10.00
CA PHE A 346 16.07 -7.48 -9.08
C PHE A 346 15.04 -6.42 -9.44
N GLN A 347 13.77 -6.80 -9.25
CA GLN A 347 12.62 -5.95 -9.52
C GLN A 347 11.99 -5.46 -8.22
N GLY A 348 10.97 -4.63 -8.32
CA GLY A 348 10.25 -4.09 -7.19
C GLY A 348 10.62 -2.67 -6.82
N LEU A 349 9.74 -2.01 -6.08
CA LEU A 349 9.93 -0.64 -5.59
C LEU A 349 10.67 -0.59 -4.24
N GLY A 350 10.77 -1.73 -3.54
CA GLY A 350 11.35 -1.85 -2.20
C GLY A 350 10.45 -1.27 -1.09
N GLN A 351 10.20 -2.07 -0.05
CA GLN A 351 9.47 -1.62 1.14
C GLN A 351 10.37 -0.72 2.01
N GLY A 352 10.12 0.58 2.01
CA GLY A 352 10.94 1.60 2.65
C GLY A 352 11.33 2.73 1.69
N ASN A 353 11.13 2.52 0.39
CA ASN A 353 11.32 3.53 -0.62
C ASN A 353 10.25 4.65 -0.51
N GLY A 354 10.71 5.90 -0.46
CA GLY A 354 9.85 7.08 -0.35
C GLY A 354 8.87 7.28 -1.52
N ALA A 355 9.17 6.71 -2.69
CA ALA A 355 8.27 6.69 -3.85
C ALA A 355 7.35 5.47 -3.88
N GLY A 356 7.58 4.44 -3.06
CA GLY A 356 6.89 3.15 -3.14
C GLY A 356 5.35 3.26 -3.21
N PRO A 357 4.69 3.90 -2.22
CA PRO A 357 3.24 4.02 -2.24
C PRO A 357 2.69 4.79 -3.45
N ALA A 358 3.36 5.87 -3.88
CA ALA A 358 2.98 6.62 -5.08
C ALA A 358 3.22 5.80 -6.36
N GLY A 359 4.34 5.09 -6.42
CA GLY A 359 4.67 4.19 -7.54
C GLY A 359 3.62 3.09 -7.71
N TRP A 360 3.19 2.46 -6.62
CA TRP A 360 2.10 1.47 -6.68
C TRP A 360 0.78 2.09 -7.14
N ALA A 361 0.40 3.25 -6.62
CA ALA A 361 -0.82 3.94 -7.04
C ALA A 361 -0.81 4.24 -8.55
N VAL A 362 0.33 4.68 -9.08
CA VAL A 362 0.51 4.97 -10.50
C VAL A 362 0.48 3.69 -11.36
N VAL A 363 1.08 2.59 -10.87
CA VAL A 363 1.09 1.28 -11.54
C VAL A 363 -0.30 0.64 -11.55
N SER A 364 -1.07 0.78 -10.46
CA SER A 364 -2.43 0.21 -10.38
C SER A 364 -3.46 0.96 -11.22
N ALA A 365 -3.23 2.24 -11.55
CA ALA A 365 -4.18 3.06 -12.29
C ALA A 365 -4.57 2.50 -13.67
N PRO A 366 -3.64 2.13 -14.57
CA PRO A 366 -4.00 1.53 -15.86
C PRO A 366 -4.66 0.16 -15.71
N ILE A 367 -4.37 -0.60 -14.64
CA ILE A 367 -5.04 -1.88 -14.38
C ILE A 367 -6.51 -1.66 -14.02
N VAL A 368 -6.81 -0.70 -13.15
CA VAL A 368 -8.20 -0.30 -12.84
C VAL A 368 -8.94 0.17 -14.10
N ASN A 369 -8.27 0.99 -14.91
CA ASN A 369 -8.87 1.48 -16.16
C ASN A 369 -9.14 0.36 -17.17
N MET A 370 -8.25 -0.62 -17.28
CA MET A 370 -8.44 -1.79 -18.15
C MET A 370 -9.69 -2.60 -17.75
N VAL A 371 -9.91 -2.81 -16.45
CA VAL A 371 -11.12 -3.50 -15.97
C VAL A 371 -12.37 -2.66 -16.26
N ARG A 372 -12.30 -1.34 -16.11
CA ARG A 372 -13.38 -0.40 -16.46
C ARG A 372 -13.67 -0.42 -17.97
N ALA A 373 -12.65 -0.36 -18.81
CA ALA A 373 -12.79 -0.41 -20.27
C ALA A 373 -13.40 -1.72 -20.77
N ALA A 374 -13.26 -2.80 -20.01
CA ALA A 374 -13.92 -4.07 -20.27
C ALA A 374 -15.41 -4.09 -19.86
N GLY A 375 -15.93 -3.01 -19.26
CA GLY A 375 -17.36 -2.87 -18.90
C GLY A 375 -17.73 -3.37 -17.50
N TYR A 376 -16.75 -3.75 -16.69
CA TYR A 376 -17.02 -4.21 -15.32
C TYR A 376 -17.07 -3.06 -14.31
N GLY A 377 -17.73 -3.30 -13.21
CA GLY A 377 -17.89 -2.35 -12.11
C GLY A 377 -19.34 -2.23 -11.65
N ALA A 378 -19.58 -1.27 -10.78
CA ALA A 378 -20.91 -0.92 -10.28
C ALA A 378 -21.21 0.55 -10.60
N THR A 379 -22.35 0.82 -11.20
CA THR A 379 -22.79 2.18 -11.55
C THR A 379 -24.04 2.52 -10.76
N PHE A 380 -24.07 3.69 -10.16
CA PHE A 380 -25.17 4.20 -9.37
C PHE A 380 -25.64 5.54 -9.91
N VAL A 381 -26.95 5.71 -9.96
CA VAL A 381 -27.60 6.97 -10.37
C VAL A 381 -28.29 7.56 -9.16
N SER A 382 -27.99 8.81 -8.84
CA SER A 382 -28.69 9.55 -7.79
C SER A 382 -30.13 9.82 -8.20
N ALA A 383 -31.07 9.44 -7.35
CA ALA A 383 -32.50 9.69 -7.59
C ALA A 383 -32.86 11.19 -7.54
N ILE A 384 -32.01 12.01 -6.90
CA ILE A 384 -32.29 13.45 -6.70
C ILE A 384 -31.59 14.30 -7.78
N SER A 385 -30.27 14.08 -7.95
CA SER A 385 -29.42 14.92 -8.83
C SER A 385 -29.18 14.31 -10.22
N CYS A 386 -29.63 13.08 -10.45
CA CYS A 386 -29.30 12.27 -11.64
C CYS A 386 -27.78 12.11 -11.89
N ALA A 387 -26.95 12.44 -10.89
CA ALA A 387 -25.51 12.25 -10.99
C ALA A 387 -25.18 10.75 -11.06
N ILE A 388 -24.26 10.40 -11.95
CA ILE A 388 -23.80 9.04 -12.16
C ILE A 388 -22.45 8.86 -11.46
N VAL A 389 -22.33 7.80 -10.68
CA VAL A 389 -21.09 7.39 -10.02
C VAL A 389 -20.82 5.93 -10.37
N SER A 390 -19.62 5.65 -10.86
CA SER A 390 -19.18 4.29 -11.21
C SER A 390 -17.91 3.94 -10.45
N PHE A 391 -17.85 2.73 -9.93
CA PHE A 391 -16.68 2.15 -9.27
C PHE A 391 -16.38 0.77 -9.87
N VAL A 392 -15.10 0.51 -10.12
CA VAL A 392 -14.60 -0.82 -10.50
C VAL A 392 -14.13 -1.57 -9.26
N CYS A 393 -13.62 -0.80 -8.28
CA CYS A 393 -13.09 -1.36 -7.04
C CYS A 393 -13.12 -0.32 -5.93
N TYR A 394 -12.73 -0.73 -4.74
CA TYR A 394 -12.37 0.13 -3.60
C TYR A 394 -10.93 -0.16 -3.26
N ALA A 395 -10.01 0.78 -3.51
CA ALA A 395 -8.59 0.55 -3.37
C ALA A 395 -7.93 1.51 -2.39
N PHE A 396 -7.05 0.98 -1.55
CA PHE A 396 -6.15 1.76 -0.72
C PHE A 396 -4.75 1.13 -0.75
N VAL A 397 -3.90 1.67 -1.61
CA VAL A 397 -2.60 1.10 -1.97
C VAL A 397 -2.79 -0.29 -2.58
N ASP A 398 -2.38 -1.36 -1.92
CA ASP A 398 -2.47 -2.76 -2.36
C ASP A 398 -3.76 -3.47 -1.93
N ASP A 399 -4.41 -2.99 -0.88
CA ASP A 399 -5.74 -3.49 -0.49
C ASP A 399 -6.76 -3.07 -1.57
N THR A 400 -7.33 -4.04 -2.29
CA THR A 400 -8.27 -3.79 -3.38
C THR A 400 -9.44 -4.76 -3.31
N ASP A 401 -10.65 -4.21 -3.33
CA ASP A 401 -11.89 -4.96 -3.41
C ASP A 401 -12.57 -4.64 -4.74
N LEU A 402 -12.59 -5.57 -5.69
CA LEU A 402 -13.36 -5.43 -6.93
C LEU A 402 -14.85 -5.47 -6.63
N VAL A 403 -15.62 -4.74 -7.41
CA VAL A 403 -17.07 -4.69 -7.30
C VAL A 403 -17.68 -4.84 -8.68
N HIS A 404 -18.80 -5.58 -8.77
CA HIS A 404 -19.56 -5.68 -10.00
C HIS A 404 -21.06 -5.77 -9.69
N THR A 405 -21.84 -5.07 -10.49
CA THR A 405 -23.30 -5.18 -10.54
C THR A 405 -23.78 -4.77 -11.93
N ARG A 406 -24.74 -5.48 -12.43
CA ARG A 406 -25.38 -5.13 -13.70
C ARG A 406 -26.55 -4.19 -13.43
N GLN A 407 -26.72 -3.17 -14.28
CA GLN A 407 -27.93 -2.34 -14.27
C GLN A 407 -29.00 -2.98 -15.15
N GLY A 408 -30.22 -3.06 -14.68
CA GLY A 408 -31.36 -3.62 -15.39
C GLY A 408 -32.29 -4.42 -14.49
N GLU A 409 -33.40 -4.82 -15.04
CA GLU A 409 -34.44 -5.53 -14.34
C GLU A 409 -34.07 -7.01 -14.13
N ASP A 410 -34.38 -7.54 -12.94
CA ASP A 410 -34.41 -8.95 -12.56
C ASP A 410 -33.17 -9.84 -12.87
N ILE A 411 -31.97 -9.29 -12.72
CA ILE A 411 -30.75 -10.08 -12.84
C ILE A 411 -30.51 -10.82 -11.52
N SER A 412 -30.48 -12.15 -11.59
CA SER A 412 -30.16 -12.98 -10.42
C SER A 412 -28.69 -12.88 -10.05
N GLY A 413 -28.38 -13.11 -8.78
CA GLY A 413 -26.98 -13.19 -8.35
C GLY A 413 -26.20 -14.27 -9.11
N THR A 414 -26.83 -15.34 -9.52
CA THR A 414 -26.20 -16.42 -10.30
C THR A 414 -25.69 -15.93 -11.67
N ASP A 415 -26.39 -14.98 -12.31
CA ASP A 415 -25.98 -14.41 -13.60
C ASP A 415 -24.75 -13.50 -13.49
N LEU A 416 -24.45 -12.97 -12.29
CA LEU A 416 -23.28 -12.14 -12.05
C LEU A 416 -21.99 -12.97 -11.86
N ILE A 417 -22.08 -14.26 -11.57
CA ILE A 417 -20.91 -15.09 -11.26
C ILE A 417 -19.93 -15.18 -12.45
N PRO A 418 -20.37 -15.45 -13.70
CA PRO A 418 -19.48 -15.45 -14.85
C PRO A 418 -18.86 -14.07 -15.12
N GLU A 419 -19.62 -13.00 -14.98
CA GLU A 419 -19.14 -11.63 -15.20
C GLU A 419 -18.10 -11.23 -14.14
N MET A 420 -18.32 -11.64 -12.89
CA MET A 420 -17.35 -11.42 -11.83
C MET A 420 -16.08 -12.24 -12.05
N GLN A 421 -16.19 -13.46 -12.59
CA GLN A 421 -15.03 -14.27 -13.00
C GLN A 421 -14.22 -13.54 -14.07
N ASP A 422 -14.87 -12.99 -15.10
CA ASP A 422 -14.20 -12.27 -16.17
C ASP A 422 -13.55 -10.97 -15.67
N ALA A 423 -14.22 -10.23 -14.78
CA ALA A 423 -13.65 -9.04 -14.13
C ALA A 423 -12.38 -9.39 -13.33
N LEU A 424 -12.41 -10.50 -12.61
CA LEU A 424 -11.27 -11.01 -11.85
C LEU A 424 -10.12 -11.43 -12.78
N ASP A 425 -10.43 -12.11 -13.89
CA ASP A 425 -9.41 -12.54 -14.87
C ASP A 425 -8.73 -11.32 -15.54
N HIS A 426 -9.46 -10.22 -15.77
CA HIS A 426 -8.88 -8.96 -16.23
C HIS A 426 -7.96 -8.33 -15.19
N TRP A 427 -8.41 -8.26 -13.94
CA TRP A 427 -7.61 -7.72 -12.84
C TRP A 427 -6.33 -8.53 -12.61
N GLU A 428 -6.45 -9.86 -12.52
CA GLU A 428 -5.33 -10.79 -12.36
C GLU A 428 -4.32 -10.66 -13.50
N GLY A 429 -4.81 -10.66 -14.74
CA GLY A 429 -3.96 -10.53 -15.93
C GLY A 429 -3.22 -9.20 -15.98
N GLY A 430 -3.85 -8.10 -15.59
CA GLY A 430 -3.22 -6.79 -15.46
C GLY A 430 -2.15 -6.76 -14.38
N LEU A 431 -2.45 -7.34 -13.21
CA LEU A 431 -1.47 -7.48 -12.13
C LEU A 431 -0.27 -8.32 -12.56
N ARG A 432 -0.50 -9.48 -13.17
CA ARG A 432 0.56 -10.37 -13.69
C ARG A 432 1.45 -9.64 -14.71
N THR A 433 0.84 -8.85 -15.58
CA THR A 433 1.60 -8.03 -16.54
C THR A 433 2.50 -7.02 -15.84
N SER A 434 2.08 -6.44 -14.74
CA SER A 434 2.89 -5.53 -13.91
C SER A 434 3.92 -6.25 -13.03
N GLY A 435 3.93 -7.60 -13.02
CA GLY A 435 4.74 -8.44 -12.15
C GLY A 435 4.00 -8.89 -10.88
N GLY A 436 2.82 -8.35 -10.60
CA GLY A 436 2.02 -8.70 -9.43
C GLY A 436 1.47 -10.11 -9.46
N ALA A 437 1.06 -10.59 -8.31
CA ALA A 437 0.35 -11.86 -8.14
C ALA A 437 -0.64 -11.74 -6.98
N LEU A 438 -1.62 -12.64 -6.94
CA LEU A 438 -2.64 -12.68 -5.90
C LEU A 438 -2.40 -13.85 -4.94
N VAL A 439 -3.01 -13.78 -3.75
CA VAL A 439 -2.92 -14.81 -2.71
C VAL A 439 -4.30 -15.42 -2.47
N PRO A 440 -4.67 -16.57 -3.11
CA PRO A 440 -6.00 -17.15 -3.00
C PRO A 440 -6.43 -17.42 -1.55
N SER A 441 -5.51 -17.94 -0.72
CA SER A 441 -5.82 -18.28 0.68
C SER A 441 -6.18 -17.10 1.57
N LYS A 442 -5.93 -15.86 1.11
CA LYS A 442 -6.28 -14.63 1.82
C LYS A 442 -7.35 -13.83 1.11
N SER A 443 -7.71 -14.24 -0.09
CA SER A 443 -8.74 -13.62 -0.92
C SER A 443 -10.08 -14.31 -0.69
N HIS A 444 -11.17 -13.58 -0.85
CA HIS A 444 -12.52 -14.10 -0.67
C HIS A 444 -13.52 -13.24 -1.46
N TRP A 445 -14.72 -13.74 -1.66
CA TRP A 445 -15.76 -13.01 -2.35
C TRP A 445 -17.13 -13.16 -1.72
N TYR A 446 -17.99 -12.19 -1.98
CA TYR A 446 -19.40 -12.16 -1.60
C TYR A 446 -20.27 -12.06 -2.85
N LEU A 447 -21.40 -12.72 -2.81
CA LEU A 447 -22.51 -12.48 -3.70
C LEU A 447 -23.69 -12.01 -2.85
N VAL A 448 -24.11 -10.78 -3.05
CA VAL A 448 -25.30 -10.20 -2.40
C VAL A 448 -26.47 -10.37 -3.38
N ASP A 449 -27.52 -11.04 -2.94
CA ASP A 449 -28.76 -11.19 -3.68
C ASP A 449 -29.92 -11.34 -2.70
N PHE A 450 -31.14 -11.20 -3.17
CA PHE A 450 -32.33 -11.11 -2.32
C PHE A 450 -33.43 -12.03 -2.83
N LYS A 451 -34.14 -12.65 -1.89
CA LYS A 451 -35.35 -13.44 -2.17
C LYS A 451 -36.50 -13.02 -1.25
N TRP A 452 -37.72 -13.11 -1.80
CA TRP A 452 -38.92 -12.94 -0.99
C TRP A 452 -39.29 -14.28 -0.33
N LYS A 453 -39.36 -14.29 1.02
CA LYS A 453 -39.74 -15.48 1.78
C LYS A 453 -40.54 -15.10 3.03
N ASN A 454 -41.67 -15.73 3.24
CA ASN A 454 -42.52 -15.52 4.41
C ASN A 454 -42.89 -14.05 4.65
N GLY A 455 -43.35 -13.33 3.61
CA GLY A 455 -43.78 -11.95 3.71
C GLY A 455 -42.65 -10.92 3.92
N SER A 456 -41.39 -11.29 3.75
CA SER A 456 -40.25 -10.40 3.89
C SER A 456 -39.11 -10.68 2.92
N TRP A 457 -38.39 -9.62 2.55
CA TRP A 457 -37.13 -9.74 1.81
C TRP A 457 -36.02 -10.29 2.70
N ARG A 458 -35.28 -11.26 2.20
CA ARG A 458 -34.12 -11.85 2.88
C ARG A 458 -32.95 -11.95 1.91
N TYR A 459 -31.73 -11.88 2.44
CA TYR A 459 -30.54 -12.18 1.68
C TYR A 459 -30.53 -13.65 1.25
N CYS A 460 -30.10 -13.92 0.04
CA CYS A 460 -29.81 -15.27 -0.43
C CYS A 460 -28.56 -15.81 0.30
N SER A 461 -28.59 -17.07 0.66
CA SER A 461 -27.42 -17.82 1.15
C SER A 461 -26.59 -18.35 -0.01
N ILE A 462 -25.42 -18.90 0.26
CA ILE A 462 -24.60 -19.58 -0.76
C ILE A 462 -25.37 -20.71 -1.44
N ALA A 463 -26.21 -21.44 -0.69
CA ALA A 463 -27.03 -22.52 -1.23
C ALA A 463 -28.16 -22.04 -2.16
N ASP A 464 -28.64 -20.80 -1.99
CA ASP A 464 -29.69 -20.22 -2.83
C ASP A 464 -29.17 -19.79 -4.22
N CYS A 465 -27.91 -19.39 -4.31
CA CYS A 465 -27.25 -18.95 -5.54
C CYS A 465 -25.93 -19.72 -5.68
N PRO A 466 -25.94 -20.96 -6.12
CA PRO A 466 -24.72 -21.77 -6.24
C PRO A 466 -23.79 -21.25 -7.33
N GLY A 467 -22.50 -21.51 -7.18
CA GLY A 467 -21.44 -21.17 -8.13
C GLY A 467 -20.21 -20.60 -7.42
N ASP A 468 -19.08 -20.72 -8.07
CA ASP A 468 -17.77 -20.35 -7.57
C ASP A 468 -17.00 -19.52 -8.59
N ILE A 469 -16.04 -18.74 -8.10
CA ILE A 469 -15.02 -18.09 -8.92
C ILE A 469 -13.64 -18.61 -8.53
N SER A 470 -12.70 -18.53 -9.45
CA SER A 470 -11.33 -19.01 -9.26
C SER A 470 -10.32 -17.99 -9.74
N MET A 471 -9.12 -18.06 -9.22
CA MET A 471 -7.99 -17.19 -9.61
C MET A 471 -6.73 -18.02 -9.75
N ARG A 472 -5.74 -17.48 -10.46
CA ARG A 472 -4.40 -18.06 -10.48
C ARG A 472 -3.63 -17.62 -9.25
N ASP A 473 -2.93 -18.54 -8.65
CA ASP A 473 -1.93 -18.24 -7.63
C ASP A 473 -0.62 -17.74 -8.28
N HIS A 474 0.40 -17.55 -7.46
CA HIS A 474 1.70 -17.09 -7.91
C HIS A 474 2.54 -18.16 -8.64
N GLU A 475 2.07 -19.39 -8.68
CA GLU A 475 2.66 -20.53 -9.39
C GLU A 475 1.92 -20.81 -10.71
N GLY A 476 0.85 -20.03 -10.98
CA GLY A 476 0.02 -20.17 -12.17
C GLY A 476 -1.11 -21.18 -12.06
N SER A 477 -1.24 -21.85 -10.90
CA SER A 477 -2.30 -22.83 -10.65
C SER A 477 -3.63 -22.15 -10.37
N ARG A 478 -4.71 -22.63 -10.97
CA ARG A 478 -6.05 -22.09 -10.76
C ARG A 478 -6.67 -22.65 -9.48
N VAL A 479 -7.05 -21.77 -8.56
CA VAL A 479 -7.56 -22.10 -7.22
C VAL A 479 -8.93 -21.47 -7.04
N THR A 480 -9.91 -22.26 -6.60
CA THR A 480 -11.25 -21.77 -6.24
C THR A 480 -11.16 -20.87 -5.01
N LEU A 481 -11.83 -19.73 -5.07
CA LEU A 481 -11.84 -18.75 -4.01
C LEU A 481 -12.88 -19.06 -2.94
N ALA A 482 -12.52 -18.75 -1.70
CA ALA A 482 -13.45 -18.86 -0.58
C ALA A 482 -14.65 -17.91 -0.79
N ARG A 483 -15.83 -18.47 -1.00
CA ARG A 483 -17.08 -17.71 -0.95
C ARG A 483 -17.52 -17.54 0.48
N VAL A 484 -17.95 -16.34 0.83
CA VAL A 484 -18.30 -15.95 2.20
C VAL A 484 -19.78 -15.62 2.26
N GLU A 485 -20.48 -16.12 3.29
CA GLU A 485 -21.88 -15.74 3.54
C GLU A 485 -21.99 -14.23 3.77
N VAL A 486 -23.09 -13.63 3.29
CA VAL A 486 -23.32 -12.18 3.34
C VAL A 486 -23.28 -11.64 4.78
N SER A 487 -23.69 -12.47 5.75
CA SER A 487 -23.68 -12.13 7.20
C SER A 487 -22.32 -12.27 7.85
N ALA A 488 -21.33 -12.92 7.21
CA ALA A 488 -20.02 -13.16 7.77
C ALA A 488 -19.09 -11.98 7.52
N ALA A 489 -18.74 -11.26 8.57
CA ALA A 489 -17.85 -10.10 8.47
C ALA A 489 -16.39 -10.50 8.18
N ARG A 490 -15.74 -9.73 7.33
CA ARG A 490 -14.30 -9.80 7.05
C ARG A 490 -13.65 -8.44 7.33
N LYS A 491 -12.39 -8.48 7.71
CA LYS A 491 -11.62 -7.26 7.95
C LYS A 491 -11.22 -6.62 6.62
N SER A 492 -11.67 -5.39 6.37
CA SER A 492 -11.29 -4.56 5.23
C SER A 492 -10.88 -3.19 5.73
N LEU A 493 -9.68 -2.75 5.36
CA LEU A 493 -9.13 -1.43 5.75
C LEU A 493 -9.24 -1.12 7.25
N GLY A 494 -9.08 -2.13 8.10
CA GLY A 494 -9.11 -1.98 9.56
C GLY A 494 -10.50 -2.06 10.21
N ILE A 495 -11.56 -2.30 9.44
CA ILE A 495 -12.96 -2.38 9.89
C ILE A 495 -13.50 -3.78 9.59
N MET A 496 -14.33 -4.34 10.47
CA MET A 496 -15.05 -5.60 10.22
C MET A 496 -16.34 -5.29 9.46
N ILE A 497 -16.40 -5.64 8.18
CA ILE A 497 -17.52 -5.37 7.28
C ILE A 497 -18.16 -6.69 6.87
N ALA A 498 -19.49 -6.79 7.01
CA ALA A 498 -20.30 -7.88 6.48
C ALA A 498 -21.11 -7.40 5.25
N GLY A 499 -21.40 -8.29 4.31
CA GLY A 499 -22.14 -7.96 3.09
C GLY A 499 -23.58 -7.50 3.35
N ASP A 500 -24.18 -7.90 4.46
CA ASP A 500 -25.50 -7.47 4.93
C ASP A 500 -25.49 -6.19 5.79
N CYS A 501 -24.36 -5.53 5.90
CA CYS A 501 -24.16 -4.33 6.74
C CYS A 501 -24.44 -4.56 8.23
N ASN A 502 -24.31 -5.79 8.74
CA ASN A 502 -24.42 -6.01 10.19
C ASN A 502 -23.10 -5.68 10.90
N TRP A 503 -23.16 -4.94 12.00
CA TRP A 503 -21.99 -4.39 12.69
C TRP A 503 -21.58 -5.18 13.94
N LYS A 504 -22.18 -6.34 14.20
CA LYS A 504 -21.93 -7.15 15.40
C LYS A 504 -20.47 -7.54 15.58
N ALA A 505 -19.79 -7.90 14.49
CA ALA A 505 -18.39 -8.27 14.52
C ALA A 505 -17.48 -7.07 14.83
N GLU A 506 -17.77 -5.89 14.25
CA GLU A 506 -17.02 -4.67 14.53
C GLU A 506 -17.23 -4.19 15.96
N GLU A 507 -18.47 -4.19 16.46
CA GLU A 507 -18.78 -3.90 17.85
C GLU A 507 -18.00 -4.79 18.81
N THR A 508 -17.99 -6.11 18.56
CA THR A 508 -17.23 -7.08 19.37
C THR A 508 -15.73 -6.78 19.35
N ARG A 509 -15.17 -6.42 18.19
CA ARG A 509 -13.76 -6.03 18.04
C ARG A 509 -13.45 -4.78 18.87
N LEU A 510 -14.29 -3.76 18.80
CA LEU A 510 -14.11 -2.50 19.54
C LEU A 510 -14.25 -2.70 21.05
N LEU A 511 -15.22 -3.48 21.51
CA LEU A 511 -15.39 -3.82 22.92
C LEU A 511 -14.15 -4.55 23.47
N ARG A 512 -13.61 -5.51 22.71
CA ARG A 512 -12.36 -6.22 23.08
C ARG A 512 -11.17 -5.26 23.17
N ALA A 513 -11.03 -4.35 22.19
CA ALA A 513 -9.96 -3.36 22.18
C ALA A 513 -10.07 -2.41 23.40
N SER A 514 -11.29 -1.96 23.72
CA SER A 514 -11.55 -1.11 24.88
C SER A 514 -11.25 -1.81 26.21
N ALA A 515 -11.64 -3.07 26.35
CA ALA A 515 -11.37 -3.87 27.56
C ALA A 515 -9.87 -4.11 27.75
N LEU A 516 -9.14 -4.45 26.67
CA LEU A 516 -7.70 -4.65 26.70
C LEU A 516 -6.96 -3.36 27.08
N TRP A 517 -7.33 -2.24 26.46
CA TRP A 517 -6.76 -0.93 26.78
C TRP A 517 -6.99 -0.55 28.25
N LYS A 518 -8.21 -0.76 28.77
CA LYS A 518 -8.54 -0.54 30.17
C LYS A 518 -7.60 -1.33 31.09
N ALA A 519 -7.46 -2.62 30.84
CA ALA A 519 -6.58 -3.50 31.64
C ALA A 519 -5.10 -3.02 31.60
N GLN A 520 -4.62 -2.60 30.44
CA GLN A 520 -3.24 -2.08 30.30
C GLN A 520 -3.02 -0.77 31.06
N VAL A 521 -3.99 0.16 31.03
CA VAL A 521 -3.90 1.43 31.79
C VAL A 521 -3.91 1.18 33.27
N GLN A 522 -4.78 0.30 33.76
CA GLN A 522 -4.86 -0.06 35.17
C GLN A 522 -3.61 -0.76 35.69
N ALA A 523 -3.06 -1.72 34.90
CA ALA A 523 -1.81 -2.41 35.24
C ALA A 523 -0.57 -1.53 35.13
N GLY A 524 -0.64 -0.47 34.33
CA GLY A 524 0.52 0.41 34.04
C GLY A 524 0.77 1.50 35.07
N HIS A 525 -0.07 1.66 36.06
CA HIS A 525 0.04 2.70 37.12
C HIS A 525 0.30 4.11 36.55
N LEU A 526 -0.40 4.47 35.46
CA LEU A 526 -0.29 5.78 34.83
C LEU A 526 -0.87 6.88 35.74
N SER A 527 -0.24 8.05 35.75
CA SER A 527 -0.88 9.24 36.33
C SER A 527 -2.18 9.60 35.62
N SER A 528 -3.09 10.31 36.29
CA SER A 528 -4.35 10.77 35.66
C SER A 528 -4.11 11.55 34.36
N ALA A 529 -3.06 12.38 34.29
CA ALA A 529 -2.67 13.14 33.11
C ALA A 529 -2.18 12.22 31.96
N ASP A 530 -1.36 11.22 32.29
CA ASP A 530 -0.87 10.26 31.30
C ASP A 530 -1.99 9.33 30.80
N ALA A 531 -2.90 8.91 31.69
CA ALA A 531 -4.07 8.14 31.34
C ALA A 531 -5.02 8.91 30.39
N TRP A 532 -5.21 10.21 30.63
CA TRP A 532 -5.98 11.08 29.74
C TRP A 532 -5.30 11.28 28.39
N TYR A 533 -4.00 11.45 28.37
CA TYR A 533 -3.23 11.51 27.14
C TYR A 533 -3.35 10.19 26.36
N ALA A 534 -3.19 9.05 27.03
CA ALA A 534 -3.35 7.74 26.43
C ALA A 534 -4.76 7.53 25.85
N LEU A 535 -5.81 7.93 26.57
CA LEU A 535 -7.19 7.85 26.10
C LEU A 535 -7.34 8.57 24.75
N ASN A 536 -6.96 9.84 24.67
CA ASN A 536 -7.18 10.66 23.47
C ASN A 536 -6.27 10.29 22.29
N HIS A 537 -5.04 9.83 22.55
CA HIS A 537 -4.05 9.62 21.51
C HIS A 537 -3.88 8.15 21.07
N THR A 538 -4.55 7.22 21.76
CA THR A 538 -4.50 5.78 21.40
C THR A 538 -5.89 5.21 21.18
N ILE A 539 -6.63 4.86 22.22
CA ILE A 539 -7.86 4.09 22.10
C ILE A 539 -8.99 4.88 21.44
N MET A 540 -9.12 6.19 21.71
CA MET A 540 -10.17 6.98 21.06
C MET A 540 -9.99 7.00 19.55
N LYS A 541 -8.77 7.11 19.04
CA LYS A 541 -8.50 7.01 17.60
C LYS A 541 -8.87 5.65 17.02
N THR A 542 -8.71 4.58 17.78
CA THR A 542 -9.11 3.23 17.38
C THR A 542 -10.63 3.07 17.33
N VAL A 543 -11.34 3.72 18.25
CA VAL A 543 -12.81 3.70 18.31
C VAL A 543 -13.41 4.65 17.26
N GLU A 544 -12.85 5.84 17.10
CA GLU A 544 -13.34 6.87 16.16
C GLU A 544 -13.14 6.49 14.70
N TYR A 545 -12.04 5.80 14.37
CA TYR A 545 -11.67 5.49 13.00
C TYR A 545 -12.79 4.79 12.21
N PRO A 546 -13.44 3.72 12.70
CA PRO A 546 -14.48 3.02 11.96
C PRO A 546 -15.83 3.75 11.95
N MET A 547 -16.04 4.77 12.82
CA MET A 547 -17.36 5.41 12.98
C MET A 547 -17.88 6.08 11.69
N MET A 548 -16.99 6.45 10.77
CA MET A 548 -17.41 6.98 9.46
C MET A 548 -18.10 5.94 8.58
N ALA A 549 -17.72 4.66 8.71
CA ALA A 549 -18.19 3.57 7.88
C ALA A 549 -19.03 2.55 8.65
N THR A 550 -19.38 2.81 9.91
CA THR A 550 -20.15 1.90 10.75
C THR A 550 -21.35 2.62 11.38
N TYR A 551 -22.40 1.85 11.66
CA TYR A 551 -23.56 2.35 12.41
C TYR A 551 -23.63 1.66 13.77
N LEU A 552 -23.49 2.44 14.83
CA LEU A 552 -23.70 2.00 16.20
C LEU A 552 -24.74 2.89 16.87
N SER A 553 -25.72 2.29 17.56
CA SER A 553 -26.70 3.05 18.32
C SER A 553 -26.02 3.81 19.47
N LYS A 554 -26.67 4.89 19.94
CA LYS A 554 -26.18 5.69 21.08
C LYS A 554 -25.89 4.81 22.31
N ALA A 555 -26.77 3.85 22.62
CA ALA A 555 -26.58 2.91 23.72
C ALA A 555 -25.30 2.07 23.55
N ARG A 556 -25.03 1.58 22.34
CA ARG A 556 -23.80 0.82 22.04
C ARG A 556 -22.55 1.69 22.14
N CYS A 557 -22.61 2.93 21.68
CA CYS A 557 -21.52 3.89 21.88
C CYS A 557 -21.23 4.11 23.38
N HIS A 558 -22.24 4.24 24.21
CA HIS A 558 -22.06 4.33 25.67
C HIS A 558 -21.42 3.07 26.26
N THR A 559 -21.83 1.88 25.79
CA THR A 559 -21.23 0.61 26.23
C THR A 559 -19.75 0.54 25.88
N LEU A 560 -19.34 1.06 24.72
CA LEU A 560 -17.94 1.13 24.30
C LEU A 560 -17.11 2.12 25.13
N THR A 561 -17.65 3.30 25.40
CA THR A 561 -16.88 4.40 26.02
C THR A 561 -16.85 4.34 27.55
N ARG A 562 -17.88 3.80 28.21
CA ARG A 562 -17.96 3.68 29.67
C ARG A 562 -16.76 2.98 30.31
N PRO A 563 -16.25 1.83 29.81
CA PRO A 563 -15.06 1.19 30.37
C PRO A 563 -13.81 2.06 30.28
N LEU A 564 -13.68 2.87 29.21
CA LEU A 564 -12.55 3.75 28.99
C LEU A 564 -12.54 4.92 29.99
N LEU A 565 -13.69 5.52 30.22
CA LEU A 565 -13.86 6.60 31.21
C LEU A 565 -13.62 6.10 32.63
N ASN A 566 -14.14 4.91 32.96
CA ASN A 566 -13.93 4.31 34.29
C ASN A 566 -12.46 3.95 34.55
N ALA A 567 -11.70 3.56 33.52
CA ALA A 567 -10.26 3.31 33.67
C ALA A 567 -9.50 4.57 34.10
N ARG A 568 -9.92 5.74 33.62
CA ARG A 568 -9.35 7.04 34.01
C ARG A 568 -9.66 7.40 35.46
N ILE A 569 -10.91 7.20 35.89
CA ILE A 569 -11.34 7.55 37.25
C ILE A 569 -10.59 6.69 38.29
N SER A 570 -10.34 5.40 38.02
CA SER A 570 -9.59 4.53 38.91
C SER A 570 -8.09 4.77 38.89
N ALA A 571 -7.56 5.54 37.94
CA ALA A 571 -6.15 5.95 37.90
C ALA A 571 -5.90 7.29 38.62
N SER A 572 -6.93 7.98 39.05
CA SER A 572 -6.87 9.20 39.85
C SER A 572 -6.97 8.88 41.35
#